data_9628a09722c02c0e423a9ac9c831b75d
#
_entry.id   9628a09722c02c0e423a9ac9c831b75d
#
_cell.length_a   1.000
_cell.length_b   1.000
_cell.length_c   1.000
_cell.angle_alpha   90.00
_cell.angle_beta   90.00
_cell.angle_gamma   90.00
#
_symmetry.space_group_name_H-M   'P 1'
#
loop_
_entity.id
_entity.type
_entity.pdbx_description
1 polymer ?
#
loop_
_entity_poly.entity_id
_entity_poly.type
_entity_poly.pdbx_seq_one_letter_code
_entity_poly.pdbx_strand_id
1 'polypeptide(L)'
;MEIDIVSKIYIALSIVVLYLLFKTAVEWKKGLDRKNLSLMQLYLELKFLYKNLAHSTQSSSSENFCIELMLSIKEYYNLEEIMVIDSIHMEFKTRTISLLKKEVCDFLPGNLISLKEKFKTEDIVVLNTTINNRKYVLYIAELAQGIDCNGFIICVENFPSLLSKNELLGLESNINLLKTRLFYN
;
A
#
# COMPACT_ATOMS: atom_id res chain seq x y z
N MET A 1 -1.62 -63.82 24.14
CA MET A 1 -0.35 -63.39 23.53
C MET A 1 0.02 -62.06 24.17
N GLU A 2 0.85 -62.11 25.24
CA GLU A 2 1.29 -60.88 25.91
C GLU A 2 2.33 -60.18 25.04
N ILE A 3 1.96 -58.98 24.55
CA ILE A 3 2.91 -58.14 23.85
C ILE A 3 3.95 -57.67 24.87
N ASP A 4 5.21 -58.08 24.65
CA ASP A 4 6.33 -57.75 25.52
C ASP A 4 6.42 -56.23 25.74
N ILE A 5 6.79 -55.79 26.95
CA ILE A 5 6.91 -54.37 27.34
C ILE A 5 7.77 -53.59 26.33
N VAL A 6 8.84 -54.21 25.82
CA VAL A 6 9.74 -53.62 24.83
C VAL A 6 9.00 -53.26 23.54
N SER A 7 8.15 -54.18 23.05
CA SER A 7 7.34 -53.94 21.83
C SER A 7 6.35 -52.77 22.01
N LYS A 8 5.76 -52.63 23.22
CA LYS A 8 4.87 -51.50 23.52
C LYS A 8 5.61 -50.17 23.50
N ILE A 9 6.85 -50.13 24.01
CA ILE A 9 7.70 -48.92 23.97
C ILE A 9 8.05 -48.55 22.53
N TYR A 10 8.43 -49.52 21.69
CA TYR A 10 8.72 -49.26 20.28
C TYR A 10 7.52 -48.73 19.51
N ILE A 11 6.32 -49.28 19.74
CA ILE A 11 5.08 -48.82 19.13
C ILE A 11 4.79 -47.35 19.55
N ALA A 12 4.89 -47.05 20.85
CA ALA A 12 4.68 -45.71 21.37
C ALA A 12 5.67 -44.71 20.77
N LEU A 13 6.94 -45.06 20.70
CA LEU A 13 8.00 -44.23 20.12
C LEU A 13 7.77 -43.99 18.62
N SER A 14 7.36 -45.02 17.88
CA SER A 14 7.03 -44.87 16.45
C SER A 14 5.85 -43.96 16.22
N ILE A 15 4.82 -43.99 17.06
CA ILE A 15 3.66 -43.09 16.97
C ILE A 15 4.11 -41.63 17.22
N VAL A 16 4.96 -41.39 18.22
CA VAL A 16 5.49 -40.04 18.51
C VAL A 16 6.32 -39.52 17.35
N VAL A 17 7.19 -40.34 16.78
CA VAL A 17 8.01 -39.94 15.61
C VAL A 17 7.13 -39.62 14.41
N LEU A 18 6.13 -40.47 14.10
CA LEU A 18 5.18 -40.20 13.02
C LEU A 18 4.39 -38.90 13.23
N TYR A 19 3.95 -38.64 14.46
CA TYR A 19 3.27 -37.38 14.80
C TYR A 19 4.18 -36.18 14.59
N LEU A 20 5.43 -36.23 15.02
CA LEU A 20 6.40 -35.14 14.83
C LEU A 20 6.68 -34.91 13.35
N LEU A 21 6.85 -35.94 12.55
CA LEU A 21 7.06 -35.84 11.11
C LEU A 21 5.84 -35.23 10.41
N PHE A 22 4.63 -35.64 10.78
CA PHE A 22 3.40 -35.07 10.25
C PHE A 22 3.25 -33.59 10.61
N LYS A 23 3.52 -33.23 11.88
CA LYS A 23 3.47 -31.83 12.34
C LYS A 23 4.46 -30.97 11.57
N THR A 24 5.70 -31.39 11.43
CA THR A 24 6.71 -30.62 10.67
C THR A 24 6.36 -30.50 9.20
N ALA A 25 5.81 -31.53 8.57
CA ALA A 25 5.35 -31.48 7.18
C ALA A 25 4.21 -30.48 6.99
N VAL A 26 3.23 -30.44 7.92
CA VAL A 26 2.12 -29.47 7.88
C VAL A 26 2.63 -28.02 8.07
N GLU A 27 3.55 -27.82 9.01
CA GLU A 27 4.13 -26.47 9.24
C GLU A 27 4.96 -26.01 8.02
N TRP A 28 5.71 -26.91 7.42
CA TRP A 28 6.48 -26.62 6.20
C TRP A 28 5.57 -26.26 5.02
N LYS A 29 4.48 -27.04 4.82
CA LYS A 29 3.47 -26.74 3.79
C LYS A 29 2.84 -25.37 4.01
N LYS A 30 2.42 -25.01 5.22
CA LYS A 30 1.88 -23.67 5.55
C LYS A 30 2.89 -22.55 5.27
N GLY A 31 4.17 -22.80 5.55
CA GLY A 31 5.25 -21.85 5.25
C GLY A 31 5.42 -21.65 3.74
N LEU A 32 5.33 -22.72 2.95
CA LEU A 32 5.41 -22.67 1.50
C LEU A 32 4.22 -21.92 0.88
N ASP A 33 3.00 -22.21 1.35
CA ASP A 33 1.78 -21.55 0.88
C ASP A 33 1.81 -20.04 1.15
N ARG A 34 2.31 -19.62 2.33
CA ARG A 34 2.50 -18.20 2.65
C ARG A 34 3.51 -17.52 1.72
N LYS A 35 4.63 -18.17 1.42
CA LYS A 35 5.64 -17.64 0.48
C LYS A 35 5.10 -17.55 -0.94
N ASN A 36 4.35 -18.54 -1.40
CA ASN A 36 3.72 -18.53 -2.71
C ASN A 36 2.68 -17.39 -2.83
N LEU A 37 1.88 -17.19 -1.78
CA LEU A 37 0.92 -16.08 -1.74
C LEU A 37 1.62 -14.72 -1.83
N SER A 38 2.71 -14.54 -1.06
CA SER A 38 3.50 -13.31 -1.09
C SER A 38 4.15 -13.07 -2.47
N LEU A 39 4.67 -14.10 -3.11
CA LEU A 39 5.23 -14.01 -4.46
C LEU A 39 4.16 -13.68 -5.50
N MET A 40 2.98 -14.26 -5.38
CA MET A 40 1.86 -13.94 -6.27
C MET A 40 1.40 -12.50 -6.12
N GLN A 41 1.31 -11.98 -4.89
CA GLN A 41 1.00 -10.57 -4.64
C GLN A 41 2.05 -9.66 -5.27
N LEU A 42 3.34 -9.92 -5.03
CA LEU A 42 4.43 -9.16 -5.63
C LEU A 42 4.37 -9.17 -7.17
N TYR A 43 4.05 -10.31 -7.76
CA TYR A 43 3.88 -10.41 -9.21
C TYR A 43 2.73 -9.54 -9.72
N LEU A 44 1.60 -9.51 -9.02
CA LEU A 44 0.45 -8.67 -9.37
C LEU A 44 0.79 -7.18 -9.28
N GLU A 45 1.50 -6.75 -8.24
CA GLU A 45 1.99 -5.38 -8.08
C GLU A 45 2.92 -4.97 -9.22
N LEU A 46 3.90 -5.81 -9.55
CA LEU A 46 4.81 -5.56 -10.67
C LEU A 46 4.09 -5.49 -12.02
N LYS A 47 3.11 -6.36 -12.23
CA LYS A 47 2.28 -6.35 -13.45
C LYS A 47 1.46 -5.07 -13.56
N PHE A 48 0.87 -4.61 -12.45
CA PHE A 48 0.11 -3.36 -12.40
C PHE A 48 1.02 -2.16 -12.69
N LEU A 49 2.17 -2.07 -12.02
CA LEU A 49 3.15 -1.01 -12.24
C LEU A 49 3.66 -1.00 -13.70
N TYR A 50 3.98 -2.18 -14.26
CA TYR A 50 4.40 -2.30 -15.65
C TYR A 50 3.34 -1.81 -16.64
N LYS A 51 2.06 -2.16 -16.40
CA LYS A 51 0.93 -1.67 -17.20
C LYS A 51 0.87 -0.14 -17.18
N ASN A 52 0.97 0.47 -16.00
CA ASN A 52 0.95 1.93 -15.86
C ASN A 52 2.17 2.59 -16.52
N LEU A 53 3.35 1.99 -16.41
CA LEU A 53 4.56 2.47 -17.06
C LEU A 53 4.45 2.40 -18.59
N ALA A 54 3.96 1.30 -19.14
CA ALA A 54 3.73 1.15 -20.58
C ALA A 54 2.71 2.17 -21.10
N HIS A 55 1.64 2.42 -20.35
CA HIS A 55 0.64 3.45 -20.69
C HIS A 55 1.25 4.86 -20.66
N SER A 56 2.17 5.13 -19.74
CA SER A 56 2.87 6.40 -19.61
C SER A 56 3.71 6.76 -20.82
N THR A 57 4.25 5.77 -21.54
CA THR A 57 5.06 5.98 -22.74
C THR A 57 4.23 6.24 -24.01
N GLN A 58 2.95 5.88 -23.99
CA GLN A 58 2.04 5.99 -25.14
C GLN A 58 1.11 7.21 -25.07
N SER A 59 0.93 7.80 -23.88
CA SER A 59 0.01 8.93 -23.70
C SER A 59 0.61 10.22 -24.25
N SER A 60 -0.17 10.90 -25.11
CA SER A 60 0.21 12.15 -25.77
C SER A 60 0.00 13.40 -24.91
N SER A 61 -0.77 13.30 -23.83
CA SER A 61 -1.10 14.41 -22.91
C SER A 61 -0.82 13.96 -21.47
N SER A 62 0.06 14.69 -20.82
CA SER A 62 0.47 14.42 -19.45
C SER A 62 -0.65 14.58 -18.42
N GLU A 63 -1.53 15.56 -18.58
CA GLU A 63 -2.64 15.79 -17.66
C GLU A 63 -3.64 14.62 -17.68
N ASN A 64 -4.03 14.17 -18.87
CA ASN A 64 -4.93 13.03 -19.02
C ASN A 64 -4.33 11.75 -18.45
N PHE A 65 -3.03 11.54 -18.70
CA PHE A 65 -2.33 10.39 -18.12
C PHE A 65 -2.35 10.42 -16.59
N CYS A 66 -2.08 11.57 -15.96
CA CYS A 66 -2.11 11.68 -14.50
C CYS A 66 -3.50 11.35 -13.93
N ILE A 67 -4.56 11.83 -14.58
CA ILE A 67 -5.95 11.53 -14.17
C ILE A 67 -6.24 10.03 -14.30
N GLU A 68 -5.90 9.43 -15.43
CA GLU A 68 -6.10 7.99 -15.67
C GLU A 68 -5.30 7.13 -14.69
N LEU A 69 -4.05 7.52 -14.40
CA LEU A 69 -3.21 6.83 -13.42
C LEU A 69 -3.80 6.93 -12.01
N MET A 70 -4.28 8.11 -11.60
CA MET A 70 -4.94 8.29 -10.30
C MET A 70 -6.19 7.42 -10.18
N LEU A 71 -7.03 7.36 -11.22
CA LEU A 71 -8.21 6.50 -11.23
C LEU A 71 -7.81 5.02 -11.16
N SER A 72 -6.81 4.60 -11.93
CA SER A 72 -6.30 3.23 -11.92
C SER A 72 -5.76 2.83 -10.55
N ILE A 73 -5.00 3.71 -9.87
CA ILE A 73 -4.50 3.49 -8.51
C ILE A 73 -5.66 3.38 -7.52
N LYS A 74 -6.63 4.30 -7.60
CA LYS A 74 -7.82 4.30 -6.75
C LYS A 74 -8.59 2.98 -6.84
N GLU A 75 -8.86 2.50 -8.05
CA GLU A 75 -9.58 1.26 -8.28
C GLU A 75 -8.77 0.03 -7.82
N TYR A 76 -7.50 -0.03 -8.16
CA TYR A 76 -6.65 -1.19 -7.86
C TYR A 76 -6.46 -1.41 -6.36
N TYR A 77 -6.22 -0.33 -5.60
CA TYR A 77 -6.03 -0.40 -4.15
C TYR A 77 -7.32 -0.18 -3.35
N ASN A 78 -8.47 -0.09 -4.03
CA ASN A 78 -9.79 0.15 -3.42
C ASN A 78 -9.80 1.35 -2.47
N LEU A 79 -9.20 2.46 -2.91
CA LEU A 79 -9.14 3.70 -2.14
C LEU A 79 -10.45 4.47 -2.26
N GLU A 80 -10.83 5.17 -1.19
CA GLU A 80 -11.97 6.09 -1.22
C GLU A 80 -11.69 7.29 -2.14
N GLU A 81 -10.46 7.82 -2.07
CA GLU A 81 -10.07 8.97 -2.87
C GLU A 81 -8.56 9.02 -3.08
N ILE A 82 -8.15 9.64 -4.18
CA ILE A 82 -6.78 10.06 -4.44
C ILE A 82 -6.80 11.51 -4.93
N MET A 83 -5.93 12.35 -4.38
CA MET A 83 -5.93 13.78 -4.68
C MET A 83 -4.51 14.36 -4.72
N VAL A 84 -4.35 15.42 -5.51
CA VAL A 84 -3.14 16.24 -5.55
C VAL A 84 -3.49 17.62 -5.06
N ILE A 85 -2.79 18.09 -4.03
CA ILE A 85 -3.03 19.37 -3.36
C ILE A 85 -1.79 20.25 -3.52
N ASP A 86 -1.97 21.52 -3.91
CA ASP A 86 -0.92 22.52 -3.88
C ASP A 86 -0.61 22.93 -2.44
N SER A 87 0.68 23.01 -2.09
CA SER A 87 1.12 23.32 -0.71
C SER A 87 0.97 24.82 -0.37
N ILE A 88 0.95 25.69 -1.38
CA ILE A 88 0.95 27.15 -1.19
C ILE A 88 -0.49 27.65 -1.01
N HIS A 89 -1.38 27.24 -1.91
CA HIS A 89 -2.76 27.73 -1.94
C HIS A 89 -3.73 26.75 -1.29
N MET A 90 -3.28 25.53 -0.94
CA MET A 90 -4.14 24.42 -0.51
C MET A 90 -5.29 24.15 -1.50
N GLU A 91 -5.04 24.44 -2.78
CA GLU A 91 -5.98 24.23 -3.86
C GLU A 91 -5.73 22.88 -4.55
N PHE A 92 -6.81 22.27 -5.05
CA PHE A 92 -6.72 21.02 -5.78
C PHE A 92 -6.25 21.28 -7.21
N LYS A 93 -5.19 20.58 -7.62
CA LYS A 93 -4.80 20.50 -9.04
C LYS A 93 -5.70 19.56 -9.85
N THR A 94 -6.55 18.78 -9.20
CA THR A 94 -7.44 17.82 -9.86
C THR A 94 -8.89 18.28 -9.83
N ARG A 95 -9.58 18.21 -10.97
CA ARG A 95 -10.94 18.72 -11.19
C ARG A 95 -12.06 17.96 -10.46
N THR A 96 -11.78 16.81 -9.86
CA THR A 96 -12.79 16.03 -9.13
C THR A 96 -13.09 16.66 -7.78
N ILE A 97 -14.29 17.18 -7.59
CA ILE A 97 -14.74 17.77 -6.32
C ILE A 97 -15.48 16.67 -5.53
N SER A 98 -14.91 16.22 -4.42
CA SER A 98 -15.62 15.41 -3.43
C SER A 98 -15.68 16.16 -2.10
N LEU A 99 -16.72 15.91 -1.30
CA LEU A 99 -16.82 16.48 0.06
C LEU A 99 -15.60 16.10 0.92
N LEU A 100 -15.10 14.89 0.77
CA LEU A 100 -13.93 14.39 1.48
C LEU A 100 -12.67 15.21 1.17
N LYS A 101 -12.53 15.77 -0.04
CA LYS A 101 -11.38 16.60 -0.42
C LYS A 101 -11.29 17.86 0.43
N LYS A 102 -12.40 18.57 0.62
CA LYS A 102 -12.44 19.77 1.44
C LYS A 102 -12.02 19.46 2.88
N GLU A 103 -12.55 18.40 3.44
CA GLU A 103 -12.29 17.97 4.82
C GLU A 103 -10.82 17.57 5.03
N VAL A 104 -10.19 16.90 4.05
CA VAL A 104 -8.76 16.58 4.09
C VAL A 104 -7.92 17.86 3.98
N CYS A 105 -8.30 18.81 3.14
CA CYS A 105 -7.63 20.10 3.05
C CYS A 105 -7.70 20.88 4.37
N ASP A 106 -8.83 20.86 5.05
CA ASP A 106 -9.01 21.55 6.34
C ASP A 106 -8.17 20.86 7.45
N PHE A 107 -7.92 19.57 7.33
CA PHE A 107 -7.12 18.79 8.28
C PHE A 107 -5.60 19.01 8.13
N LEU A 108 -5.10 19.19 6.90
CA LEU A 108 -3.67 19.24 6.60
C LEU A 108 -2.92 20.39 7.28
N PRO A 109 -3.39 21.66 7.29
CA PRO A 109 -2.64 22.78 7.85
C PRO A 109 -2.21 22.57 9.30
N GLY A 110 -3.08 21.98 10.11
CA GLY A 110 -2.78 21.68 11.52
C GLY A 110 -1.67 20.62 11.71
N ASN A 111 -1.34 19.84 10.69
CA ASN A 111 -0.40 18.73 10.75
C ASN A 111 0.87 18.94 9.91
N LEU A 112 0.99 20.05 9.17
CA LEU A 112 2.09 20.29 8.23
C LEU A 112 3.48 20.20 8.85
N ILE A 113 3.68 20.74 10.05
CA ILE A 113 5.00 20.72 10.74
C ILE A 113 5.39 19.27 11.03
N SER A 114 4.47 18.49 11.61
CA SER A 114 4.71 17.08 11.93
C SER A 114 4.93 16.23 10.67
N LEU A 115 4.23 16.53 9.57
CA LEU A 115 4.41 15.86 8.28
C LEU A 115 5.79 16.14 7.71
N LYS A 116 6.24 17.40 7.68
CA LYS A 116 7.56 17.77 7.16
C LYS A 116 8.72 17.08 7.91
N GLU A 117 8.58 16.85 9.20
CA GLU A 117 9.59 16.10 9.96
C GLU A 117 9.62 14.62 9.55
N LYS A 118 8.46 14.01 9.32
CA LYS A 118 8.37 12.61 8.90
C LYS A 118 8.88 12.38 7.48
N PHE A 119 8.63 13.30 6.55
CA PHE A 119 9.14 13.21 5.16
C PHE A 119 10.67 13.24 5.05
N LYS A 120 11.41 13.60 6.13
CA LYS A 120 12.88 13.45 6.14
C LYS A 120 13.35 12.00 6.16
N THR A 121 12.48 11.08 6.57
CA THR A 121 12.81 9.66 6.78
C THR A 121 11.90 8.70 6.02
N GLU A 122 10.74 9.17 5.56
CA GLU A 122 9.71 8.34 4.93
C GLU A 122 9.25 8.98 3.61
N ASP A 123 9.20 8.22 2.53
CA ASP A 123 8.68 8.70 1.23
C ASP A 123 7.16 8.84 1.23
N ILE A 124 6.48 8.00 2.03
CA ILE A 124 5.05 8.08 2.30
C ILE A 124 4.81 8.05 3.80
N VAL A 125 4.13 9.07 4.30
CA VAL A 125 3.66 9.14 5.69
C VAL A 125 2.26 8.55 5.80
N VAL A 126 2.09 7.58 6.70
CA VAL A 126 0.80 6.96 6.98
C VAL A 126 0.20 7.58 8.24
N LEU A 127 -1.01 8.13 8.12
CA LEU A 127 -1.74 8.74 9.23
C LEU A 127 -3.11 8.12 9.41
N ASN A 128 -3.44 7.75 10.66
CA ASN A 128 -4.80 7.41 11.05
C ASN A 128 -5.51 8.67 11.53
N THR A 129 -6.66 8.99 10.96
CA THR A 129 -7.41 10.18 11.32
C THR A 129 -8.91 9.91 11.38
N THR A 130 -9.64 10.85 11.99
CA THR A 130 -11.11 10.83 12.03
C THR A 130 -11.62 12.11 11.38
N ILE A 131 -12.36 11.98 10.31
CA ILE A 131 -12.97 13.08 9.55
C ILE A 131 -14.48 12.81 9.55
N ASN A 132 -15.28 13.77 10.02
CA ASN A 132 -16.76 13.66 10.12
C ASN A 132 -17.25 12.37 10.78
N ASN A 133 -16.66 11.99 11.91
CA ASN A 133 -16.96 10.77 12.67
C ASN A 133 -16.67 9.45 11.92
N ARG A 134 -15.99 9.50 10.78
CA ARG A 134 -15.48 8.32 10.07
C ARG A 134 -13.97 8.24 10.21
N LYS A 135 -13.48 7.03 10.42
CA LYS A 135 -12.04 6.78 10.54
C LYS A 135 -11.46 6.48 9.16
N TYR A 136 -10.34 7.13 8.86
CA TYR A 136 -9.59 6.95 7.62
C TYR A 136 -8.12 6.69 7.88
N VAL A 137 -7.48 6.06 6.90
CA VAL A 137 -6.03 5.98 6.77
C VAL A 137 -5.63 6.86 5.61
N LEU A 138 -4.74 7.81 5.84
CA LEU A 138 -4.18 8.70 4.83
C LEU A 138 -2.77 8.27 4.51
N TYR A 139 -2.47 8.01 3.25
CA TYR A 139 -1.12 7.82 2.71
C TYR A 139 -0.74 9.12 2.02
N ILE A 140 0.20 9.86 2.61
CA ILE A 140 0.58 11.20 2.17
C ILE A 140 2.00 11.14 1.63
N ALA A 141 2.19 11.60 0.41
CA ALA A 141 3.50 11.74 -0.23
C ALA A 141 3.74 13.20 -0.60
N GLU A 142 4.94 13.71 -0.30
CA GLU A 142 5.33 15.06 -0.63
C GLU A 142 5.66 15.18 -2.13
N LEU A 143 5.17 16.25 -2.77
CA LEU A 143 5.58 16.70 -4.08
C LEU A 143 6.65 17.78 -3.90
N ALA A 144 7.92 17.36 -3.80
CA ALA A 144 9.05 18.27 -3.65
C ALA A 144 9.84 18.36 -4.95
N GLN A 145 10.19 19.58 -5.37
CA GLN A 145 11.15 19.83 -6.44
C GLN A 145 12.35 20.57 -5.83
N GLY A 146 13.44 19.84 -5.60
CA GLY A 146 14.60 20.38 -4.87
C GLY A 146 14.30 20.58 -3.38
N ILE A 147 14.43 21.83 -2.89
CA ILE A 147 14.21 22.19 -1.49
C ILE A 147 12.74 22.59 -1.23
N ASP A 148 12.01 22.95 -2.30
CA ASP A 148 10.66 23.50 -2.17
C ASP A 148 9.60 22.39 -2.26
N CYS A 149 8.70 22.36 -1.29
CA CYS A 149 7.51 21.52 -1.32
C CYS A 149 6.45 22.20 -2.17
N ASN A 150 6.10 21.61 -3.31
CA ASN A 150 5.11 22.15 -4.24
C ASN A 150 3.70 21.60 -4.00
N GLY A 151 3.56 20.58 -3.16
CA GLY A 151 2.25 19.98 -2.88
C GLY A 151 2.33 18.61 -2.23
N PHE A 152 1.19 17.94 -2.22
CA PHE A 152 1.03 16.61 -1.67
C PHE A 152 0.18 15.74 -2.59
N ILE A 153 0.54 14.46 -2.68
CA ILE A 153 -0.36 13.40 -3.16
C ILE A 153 -0.92 12.71 -1.93
N ILE A 154 -2.23 12.60 -1.85
CA ILE A 154 -2.93 11.99 -0.72
C ILE A 154 -3.84 10.89 -1.23
N CYS A 155 -3.60 9.68 -0.75
CA CYS A 155 -4.49 8.54 -0.95
C CYS A 155 -5.27 8.30 0.35
N VAL A 156 -6.58 8.13 0.24
CA VAL A 156 -7.49 7.97 1.37
C VAL A 156 -8.09 6.57 1.33
N GLU A 157 -7.96 5.84 2.41
CA GLU A 157 -8.55 4.52 2.60
C GLU A 157 -9.45 4.52 3.85
N ASN A 158 -10.53 3.72 3.83
CA ASN A 158 -11.33 3.49 5.03
C ASN A 158 -10.53 2.72 6.09
N PHE A 159 -10.72 3.08 7.35
CA PHE A 159 -10.14 2.33 8.47
C PHE A 159 -10.99 1.08 8.80
N PRO A 160 -10.37 -0.07 9.11
CA PRO A 160 -8.93 -0.33 9.16
C PRO A 160 -8.31 -0.48 7.77
N SER A 161 -7.02 -0.10 7.62
CA SER A 161 -6.29 -0.35 6.38
C SER A 161 -6.28 -1.83 6.04
N LEU A 162 -6.60 -2.14 4.79
CA LEU A 162 -6.57 -3.49 4.23
C LEU A 162 -5.30 -3.76 3.43
N LEU A 163 -4.47 -2.72 3.19
CA LEU A 163 -3.26 -2.86 2.41
C LEU A 163 -2.21 -3.70 3.15
N SER A 164 -1.77 -4.76 2.49
CA SER A 164 -0.61 -5.55 2.91
C SER A 164 0.68 -4.77 2.71
N LYS A 165 1.79 -5.22 3.31
CA LYS A 165 3.11 -4.60 3.13
C LYS A 165 3.53 -4.53 1.65
N ASN A 166 3.22 -5.54 0.84
CA ASN A 166 3.56 -5.57 -0.58
C ASN A 166 2.71 -4.56 -1.37
N GLU A 167 1.42 -4.46 -1.06
CA GLU A 167 0.52 -3.47 -1.67
C GLU A 167 0.94 -2.04 -1.32
N LEU A 168 1.41 -1.80 -0.10
CA LEU A 168 1.95 -0.49 0.28
C LEU A 168 3.20 -0.12 -0.55
N LEU A 169 4.13 -1.06 -0.76
CA LEU A 169 5.29 -0.85 -1.64
C LEU A 169 4.88 -0.62 -3.10
N GLY A 170 3.85 -1.33 -3.57
CA GLY A 170 3.28 -1.13 -4.90
C GLY A 170 2.61 0.24 -5.03
N LEU A 171 1.86 0.68 -4.03
CA LEU A 171 1.25 2.02 -3.97
C LEU A 171 2.32 3.10 -4.00
N GLU A 172 3.39 2.97 -3.22
CA GLU A 172 4.54 3.88 -3.20
C GLU A 172 5.19 4.00 -4.58
N SER A 173 5.41 2.88 -5.26
CA SER A 173 5.98 2.86 -6.60
C SER A 173 5.10 3.57 -7.63
N ASN A 174 3.77 3.39 -7.55
CA ASN A 174 2.82 4.07 -8.43
C ASN A 174 2.69 5.57 -8.11
N ILE A 175 2.77 5.97 -6.85
CA ILE A 175 2.83 7.38 -6.43
C ILE A 175 4.10 8.04 -6.96
N ASN A 176 5.26 7.36 -6.91
CA ASN A 176 6.50 7.87 -7.46
C ASN A 176 6.45 8.04 -8.99
N LEU A 177 5.77 7.14 -9.70
CA LEU A 177 5.48 7.31 -11.11
C LEU A 177 4.62 8.57 -11.36
N LEU A 178 3.58 8.77 -10.57
CA LEU A 178 2.71 9.95 -10.65
C LEU A 178 3.49 11.24 -10.34
N LYS A 179 4.34 11.27 -9.31
CA LYS A 179 5.24 12.40 -8.99
C LYS A 179 6.10 12.77 -10.19
N THR A 180 6.78 11.77 -10.77
CA THR A 180 7.66 11.98 -11.93
C THR A 180 6.92 12.66 -13.08
N ARG A 181 5.67 12.27 -13.34
CA ARG A 181 4.87 12.84 -14.43
C ARG A 181 4.30 14.23 -14.12
N LEU A 182 4.02 14.52 -12.87
CA LEU A 182 3.54 15.85 -12.45
C LEU A 182 4.66 16.90 -12.49
N PHE A 183 5.94 16.52 -12.37
CA PHE A 183 7.07 17.44 -12.38
C PHE A 183 7.67 17.71 -13.76
N TYR A 184 7.63 16.74 -14.66
CA TYR A 184 8.29 16.86 -15.98
C TYR A 184 7.37 17.43 -17.08
N ASN A 185 6.32 18.15 -16.69
CA ASN A 185 5.46 18.94 -17.54
C ASN A 185 5.39 20.37 -17.06
#